data_9da7ae77ec8708aafe5e011cf01542d6
#
_entry.id   9da7ae77ec8708aafe5e011cf01542d6
#
_cell.length_a   1.000
_cell.length_b   1.000
_cell.length_c   1.000
_cell.angle_alpha   90.00
_cell.angle_beta   90.00
_cell.angle_gamma   90.00
#
_symmetry.space_group_name_H-M   'P 1'
#
loop_
_entity.id
_entity.type
_entity.pdbx_description
1 polymer ?
#
loop_
_entity_poly.entity_id
_entity_poly.type
_entity_poly.pdbx_seq_one_letter_code
_entity_poly.pdbx_strand_id
1 'polypeptide(L)'
;LDWMETMICLAVPPKRISFEQANEMTKDMPEVILYKTEKEMLDAFLTLIDDADIISGWNSEGYDIPYIVNRITRVMGKAETRRLCLMKKLPKERKFEQYGREVVSYDLVGRVHLDYLNLYRKYNYEERHSYRLDYIGEMEIGEKKVPYEGSLDRLYNYDFVKFLEYNIQDVMLLAKMDKKLQFID
;
A
#
# COMPACT_ATOMS: atom_id res chain seq x y z
N LEU A 1 2.98 12.14 16.54
CA LEU A 1 2.01 11.15 16.02
C LEU A 1 2.65 9.77 16.10
N ASP A 2 2.06 8.84 16.85
CA ASP A 2 2.56 7.47 16.93
C ASP A 2 1.99 6.67 15.76
N TRP A 3 2.75 6.60 14.69
CA TRP A 3 2.41 5.92 13.43
C TRP A 3 2.11 4.42 13.59
N MET A 4 2.41 3.87 14.76
CA MET A 4 2.31 2.45 15.06
C MET A 4 1.02 2.05 15.80
N GLU A 5 0.17 3.01 16.15
CA GLU A 5 -0.99 2.72 17.00
C GLU A 5 -2.08 1.88 16.33
N THR A 6 -2.17 1.87 14.99
CA THR A 6 -3.22 1.07 14.33
C THR A 6 -2.73 0.48 13.01
N MET A 7 -2.26 -0.76 13.05
CA MET A 7 -2.04 -1.55 11.83
C MET A 7 -3.36 -2.18 11.39
N ILE A 8 -3.75 -1.95 10.15
CA ILE A 8 -4.95 -2.56 9.55
C ILE A 8 -4.56 -3.16 8.19
N CYS A 9 -4.81 -4.44 8.02
CA CYS A 9 -4.65 -5.17 6.77
C CYS A 9 -6.02 -5.61 6.26
N LEU A 10 -6.48 -5.01 5.16
CA LEU A 10 -7.72 -5.38 4.51
C LEU A 10 -7.45 -6.44 3.44
N ALA A 11 -8.15 -7.56 3.47
CA ALA A 11 -7.92 -8.62 2.52
C ALA A 11 -9.21 -9.33 2.07
N VAL A 12 -9.13 -9.90 0.86
CA VAL A 12 -10.12 -10.84 0.34
C VAL A 12 -9.42 -12.19 0.21
N PRO A 13 -9.95 -13.26 0.79
CA PRO A 13 -9.34 -14.58 0.68
C PRO A 13 -9.31 -15.09 -0.77
N PRO A 14 -8.33 -15.93 -1.13
CA PRO A 14 -8.31 -16.58 -2.44
C PRO A 14 -9.50 -17.55 -2.59
N LYS A 15 -10.00 -17.70 -3.81
CA LYS A 15 -11.18 -18.56 -4.11
C LYS A 15 -11.00 -20.04 -3.74
N ARG A 16 -9.78 -20.46 -3.42
CA ARG A 16 -9.44 -21.86 -3.08
C ARG A 16 -9.79 -22.25 -1.64
N ILE A 17 -9.98 -21.26 -0.76
CA ILE A 17 -10.37 -21.47 0.63
C ILE A 17 -11.72 -20.80 0.89
N SER A 18 -12.51 -21.36 1.80
CA SER A 18 -13.75 -20.73 2.21
C SER A 18 -13.48 -19.51 3.09
N PHE A 19 -14.47 -18.63 3.21
CA PHE A 19 -14.36 -17.45 4.08
C PHE A 19 -14.19 -17.87 5.55
N GLU A 20 -14.85 -18.95 5.97
CA GLU A 20 -14.75 -19.53 7.31
C GLU A 20 -13.34 -20.09 7.57
N GLN A 21 -12.77 -20.79 6.59
CA GLN A 21 -11.39 -21.28 6.68
C GLN A 21 -10.41 -20.12 6.80
N ALA A 22 -10.58 -19.07 5.99
CA ALA A 22 -9.73 -17.88 6.05
C ALA A 22 -9.81 -17.19 7.42
N ASN A 23 -11.01 -17.04 8.01
CA ASN A 23 -11.17 -16.50 9.35
C ASN A 23 -10.47 -17.35 10.42
N GLU A 24 -10.55 -18.66 10.33
CA GLU A 24 -9.85 -19.54 11.28
C GLU A 24 -8.33 -19.42 11.13
N MET A 25 -7.82 -19.31 9.90
CA MET A 25 -6.39 -19.14 9.63
C MET A 25 -5.83 -17.80 10.15
N THR A 26 -6.65 -16.76 10.21
CA THR A 26 -6.24 -15.40 10.61
C THR A 26 -6.72 -15.01 12.01
N LYS A 27 -7.25 -15.92 12.80
CA LYS A 27 -7.80 -15.65 14.14
C LYS A 27 -6.81 -15.03 15.11
N ASP A 28 -5.52 -15.33 14.95
CA ASP A 28 -4.43 -14.80 15.77
C ASP A 28 -3.78 -13.52 15.17
N MET A 29 -4.38 -12.94 14.12
CA MET A 29 -3.94 -11.73 13.42
C MET A 29 -5.00 -10.63 13.59
N PRO A 30 -5.06 -9.93 14.74
CA PRO A 30 -6.10 -8.96 15.04
C PRO A 30 -6.12 -7.74 14.11
N GLU A 31 -4.98 -7.46 13.45
CA GLU A 31 -4.84 -6.41 12.45
C GLU A 31 -5.48 -6.75 11.09
N VAL A 32 -5.83 -8.01 10.85
CA VAL A 32 -6.39 -8.47 9.57
C VAL A 32 -7.91 -8.42 9.60
N ILE A 33 -8.49 -7.75 8.61
CA ILE A 33 -9.93 -7.70 8.38
C ILE A 33 -10.23 -8.34 7.02
N LEU A 34 -10.99 -9.43 7.04
CA LEU A 34 -11.35 -10.15 5.82
C LEU A 34 -12.71 -9.68 5.27
N TYR A 35 -12.78 -9.60 3.96
CA TYR A 35 -14.00 -9.28 3.20
C TYR A 35 -14.34 -10.40 2.22
N LYS A 36 -15.62 -10.60 1.96
CA LYS A 36 -16.09 -11.62 1.00
C LYS A 36 -15.83 -11.21 -0.45
N THR A 37 -15.86 -9.91 -0.71
CA THR A 37 -15.67 -9.37 -2.06
C THR A 37 -14.67 -8.21 -2.07
N GLU A 38 -14.02 -8.03 -3.23
CA GLU A 38 -13.14 -6.89 -3.45
C GLU A 38 -13.88 -5.56 -3.34
N LYS A 39 -15.15 -5.52 -3.73
CA LYS A 39 -15.98 -4.31 -3.62
C LYS A 39 -16.14 -3.89 -2.15
N GLU A 40 -16.44 -4.83 -1.26
CA GLU A 40 -16.58 -4.56 0.18
C GLU A 40 -15.24 -4.09 0.76
N MET A 41 -14.13 -4.73 0.39
CA MET A 41 -12.80 -4.34 0.83
C MET A 41 -12.43 -2.93 0.37
N LEU A 42 -12.67 -2.60 -0.90
CA LEU A 42 -12.39 -1.25 -1.44
C LEU A 42 -13.28 -0.19 -0.80
N ASP A 43 -14.53 -0.51 -0.51
CA ASP A 43 -15.46 0.40 0.20
C ASP A 43 -14.96 0.69 1.63
N ALA A 44 -14.53 -0.33 2.35
CA ALA A 44 -13.93 -0.21 3.67
C ALA A 44 -12.63 0.60 3.63
N PHE A 45 -11.76 0.35 2.65
CA PHE A 45 -10.54 1.13 2.44
C PHE A 45 -10.84 2.62 2.24
N LEU A 46 -11.80 2.95 1.36
CA LEU A 46 -12.20 4.33 1.09
C LEU A 46 -12.81 5.01 2.33
N THR A 47 -13.45 4.24 3.20
CA THR A 47 -13.98 4.74 4.47
C THR A 47 -12.86 4.99 5.48
N LEU A 48 -11.89 4.10 5.58
CA LEU A 48 -10.74 4.25 6.48
C LEU A 48 -9.89 5.47 6.16
N ILE A 49 -9.72 5.80 4.89
CA ILE A 49 -8.91 6.95 4.47
C ILE A 49 -9.70 8.25 4.36
N ASP A 50 -11.00 8.28 4.67
CA ASP A 50 -11.86 9.44 4.36
C ASP A 50 -11.37 10.74 5.01
N ASP A 51 -10.84 10.68 6.22
CA ASP A 51 -10.30 11.80 6.99
C ASP A 51 -8.77 11.96 6.93
N ALA A 52 -8.06 11.07 6.23
CA ALA A 52 -6.62 11.15 6.13
C ALA A 52 -6.17 12.31 5.23
N ASP A 53 -5.42 13.26 5.75
CA ASP A 53 -4.86 14.38 5.00
C ASP A 53 -3.67 13.96 4.14
N ILE A 54 -2.86 13.02 4.62
CA ILE A 54 -1.64 12.55 3.98
C ILE A 54 -1.77 11.06 3.67
N ILE A 55 -1.35 10.68 2.47
CA ILE A 55 -1.14 9.28 2.08
C ILE A 55 0.31 9.13 1.64
N SER A 56 0.95 8.06 2.11
CA SER A 56 2.30 7.72 1.72
C SER A 56 2.43 6.24 1.39
N GLY A 57 3.48 5.90 0.66
CA GLY A 57 3.84 4.53 0.28
C GLY A 57 5.16 4.50 -0.45
N TRP A 58 5.77 3.34 -0.58
CA TRP A 58 7.03 3.17 -1.30
C TRP A 58 6.80 2.98 -2.79
N ASN A 59 7.24 3.92 -3.64
CA ASN A 59 6.97 3.96 -5.08
C ASN A 59 5.46 4.00 -5.40
N SER A 60 4.69 4.57 -4.49
CA SER A 60 3.23 4.57 -4.56
C SER A 60 2.69 5.46 -5.68
N GLU A 61 3.43 6.49 -6.08
CA GLU A 61 3.08 7.35 -7.21
C GLU A 61 3.06 6.59 -8.53
N GLY A 62 4.03 5.71 -8.74
CA GLY A 62 4.16 4.94 -9.96
C GLY A 62 3.38 3.63 -9.97
N TYR A 63 2.92 3.15 -8.82
CA TYR A 63 2.28 1.84 -8.71
C TYR A 63 0.96 1.84 -7.95
N ASP A 64 0.97 2.11 -6.64
CA ASP A 64 -0.20 1.91 -5.79
C ASP A 64 -1.36 2.84 -6.16
N ILE A 65 -1.09 4.13 -6.36
CA ILE A 65 -2.13 5.11 -6.69
C ILE A 65 -2.80 4.81 -8.04
N PRO A 66 -2.06 4.60 -9.15
CA PRO A 66 -2.67 4.18 -10.42
C PRO A 66 -3.44 2.88 -10.30
N TYR A 67 -2.90 1.90 -9.57
CA TYR A 67 -3.56 0.62 -9.38
C TYR A 67 -4.90 0.76 -8.64
N ILE A 68 -4.93 1.48 -7.51
CA ILE A 68 -6.15 1.69 -6.71
C ILE A 68 -7.21 2.46 -7.51
N VAL A 69 -6.83 3.54 -8.21
CA VAL A 69 -7.75 4.31 -9.07
C VAL A 69 -8.38 3.40 -10.14
N ASN A 70 -7.56 2.58 -10.80
CA ASN A 70 -8.03 1.65 -11.83
C ASN A 70 -8.92 0.54 -11.23
N ARG A 71 -8.57 -0.01 -10.05
CA ARG A 71 -9.40 -1.05 -9.39
C ARG A 71 -10.74 -0.50 -8.97
N ILE A 72 -10.79 0.65 -8.31
CA ILE A 72 -12.05 1.30 -7.92
C ILE A 72 -12.90 1.59 -9.16
N THR A 73 -12.30 2.15 -10.22
CA THR A 73 -13.02 2.42 -11.47
C THR A 73 -13.64 1.15 -12.05
N ARG A 74 -12.92 0.05 -12.04
CA ARG A 74 -13.36 -1.23 -12.62
C ARG A 74 -14.40 -1.96 -11.76
N VAL A 75 -14.26 -1.94 -10.45
CA VAL A 75 -15.09 -2.72 -9.51
C VAL A 75 -16.30 -1.94 -9.04
N MET A 76 -16.15 -0.64 -8.80
CA MET A 76 -17.18 0.21 -8.18
C MET A 76 -17.70 1.29 -9.14
N GLY A 77 -16.99 1.61 -10.19
CA GLY A 77 -17.28 2.67 -11.15
C GLY A 77 -16.46 3.94 -10.92
N LYS A 78 -16.21 4.70 -12.00
CA LYS A 78 -15.35 5.90 -11.99
C LYS A 78 -15.81 6.95 -10.96
N ALA A 79 -17.09 7.08 -10.71
CA ALA A 79 -17.61 8.05 -9.75
C ALA A 79 -17.09 7.83 -8.32
N GLU A 80 -16.87 6.58 -7.91
CA GLU A 80 -16.38 6.23 -6.58
C GLU A 80 -14.92 6.63 -6.34
N THR A 81 -14.14 6.86 -7.40
CA THR A 81 -12.77 7.38 -7.25
C THR A 81 -12.71 8.76 -6.62
N ARG A 82 -13.85 9.49 -6.59
CA ARG A 82 -13.95 10.78 -5.88
C ARG A 82 -13.68 10.66 -4.39
N ARG A 83 -13.91 9.50 -3.80
CA ARG A 83 -13.65 9.24 -2.38
C ARG A 83 -12.17 9.18 -2.04
N LEU A 84 -11.30 9.01 -3.03
CA LEU A 84 -9.84 9.15 -2.86
C LEU A 84 -9.42 10.60 -2.61
N CYS A 85 -10.28 11.58 -2.90
CA CYS A 85 -9.99 13.01 -2.80
C CYS A 85 -10.80 13.63 -1.66
N LEU A 86 -10.15 14.42 -0.78
CA LEU A 86 -10.84 15.11 0.31
C LEU A 86 -11.93 16.08 -0.19
N MET A 87 -11.72 16.72 -1.35
CA MET A 87 -12.71 17.61 -1.96
C MET A 87 -13.76 16.88 -2.80
N LYS A 88 -13.85 15.56 -2.73
CA LYS A 88 -14.80 14.72 -3.49
C LYS A 88 -14.81 15.02 -5.00
N LYS A 89 -13.68 15.46 -5.53
CA LYS A 89 -13.43 15.63 -6.97
C LYS A 89 -12.79 14.36 -7.54
N LEU A 90 -12.93 14.17 -8.85
CA LEU A 90 -12.21 13.05 -9.51
C LEU A 90 -10.70 13.28 -9.39
N PRO A 91 -9.91 12.22 -9.15
CA PRO A 91 -8.46 12.29 -9.24
C PRO A 91 -8.05 12.82 -10.63
N LYS A 92 -7.04 13.70 -10.66
CA LYS A 92 -6.52 14.25 -11.92
C LYS A 92 -5.42 13.35 -12.44
N GLU A 93 -5.61 12.82 -13.64
CA GLU A 93 -4.56 12.07 -14.33
C GLU A 93 -3.38 12.99 -14.63
N ARG A 94 -2.19 12.50 -14.34
CA ARG A 94 -0.90 13.14 -14.59
C ARG A 94 0.04 12.16 -15.25
N LYS A 95 0.68 12.61 -16.32
CA LYS A 95 1.72 11.84 -17.03
C LYS A 95 3.07 12.49 -16.78
N PHE A 96 4.05 11.67 -16.50
CA PHE A 96 5.44 12.11 -16.33
C PHE A 96 6.40 11.03 -16.81
N GLU A 97 7.62 11.42 -17.08
CA GLU A 97 8.67 10.48 -17.46
C GLU A 97 9.44 10.02 -16.22
N GLN A 98 9.56 8.71 -16.03
CA GLN A 98 10.37 8.10 -14.99
C GLN A 98 11.22 6.98 -15.58
N TYR A 99 12.54 7.11 -15.48
CA TYR A 99 13.50 6.15 -16.05
C TYR A 99 13.31 5.87 -17.55
N GLY A 100 13.05 6.92 -18.34
CA GLY A 100 12.85 6.81 -19.79
C GLY A 100 11.53 6.16 -20.21
N ARG A 101 10.54 6.09 -19.30
CA ARG A 101 9.20 5.55 -19.58
C ARG A 101 8.13 6.53 -19.15
N GLU A 102 7.09 6.67 -19.96
CA GLU A 102 5.90 7.41 -19.55
C GLU A 102 5.18 6.64 -18.42
N VAL A 103 4.99 7.32 -17.29
CA VAL A 103 4.25 6.81 -16.13
C VAL A 103 2.99 7.63 -15.97
N VAL A 104 1.89 6.96 -15.75
CA VAL A 104 0.60 7.59 -15.41
C VAL A 104 0.39 7.52 -13.92
N SER A 105 0.11 8.65 -13.29
CA SER A 105 -0.29 8.75 -11.89
C SER A 105 -1.50 9.66 -11.75
N TYR A 106 -1.95 9.87 -10.51
CA TYR A 106 -3.13 10.68 -10.24
C TYR A 106 -2.90 11.59 -9.05
N ASP A 107 -3.24 12.88 -9.23
CA ASP A 107 -3.28 13.82 -8.11
C ASP A 107 -4.60 13.66 -7.36
N LEU A 108 -4.51 13.39 -6.06
CA LEU A 108 -5.64 13.24 -5.16
C LEU A 108 -6.06 14.60 -4.62
N VAL A 109 -7.02 15.25 -5.27
CA VAL A 109 -7.37 16.66 -5.01
C VAL A 109 -7.78 16.88 -3.54
N GLY A 110 -7.05 17.77 -2.87
CA GLY A 110 -7.24 18.13 -1.47
C GLY A 110 -6.49 17.24 -0.48
N ARG A 111 -5.84 16.18 -0.93
CA ARG A 111 -5.04 15.26 -0.13
C ARG A 111 -3.58 15.32 -0.55
N VAL A 112 -2.68 15.28 0.39
CA VAL A 112 -1.24 15.25 0.13
C VAL A 112 -0.83 13.80 -0.10
N HIS A 113 -0.25 13.50 -1.26
CA HIS A 113 0.38 12.21 -1.54
C HIS A 113 1.90 12.39 -1.53
N LEU A 114 2.56 11.70 -0.60
CA LEU A 114 4.01 11.70 -0.44
C LEU A 114 4.56 10.32 -0.80
N ASP A 115 5.13 10.17 -1.99
CA ASP A 115 5.86 8.95 -2.34
C ASP A 115 7.16 8.90 -1.55
N TYR A 116 7.26 7.93 -0.63
CA TYR A 116 8.40 7.84 0.28
C TYR A 116 9.71 7.52 -0.43
N LEU A 117 9.68 6.80 -1.55
CA LEU A 117 10.87 6.59 -2.38
C LEU A 117 11.42 7.91 -2.93
N ASN A 118 10.52 8.81 -3.35
CA ASN A 118 10.91 10.13 -3.85
C ASN A 118 11.47 11.00 -2.72
N LEU A 119 10.87 10.96 -1.52
CA LEU A 119 11.41 11.62 -0.32
C LEU A 119 12.78 11.07 0.03
N TYR A 120 12.93 9.75 0.07
CA TYR A 120 14.20 9.10 0.39
C TYR A 120 15.31 9.52 -0.58
N ARG A 121 15.04 9.55 -1.88
CA ARG A 121 16.01 10.00 -2.88
C ARG A 121 16.35 11.47 -2.78
N LYS A 122 15.39 12.30 -2.38
CA LYS A 122 15.56 13.76 -2.26
C LYS A 122 16.41 14.15 -1.06
N TYR A 123 16.22 13.47 0.07
CA TYR A 123 16.83 13.83 1.35
C TYR A 123 18.00 12.95 1.76
N ASN A 124 18.16 11.77 1.14
CA ASN A 124 19.35 10.94 1.32
C ASN A 124 20.36 11.25 0.21
N TYR A 125 21.49 11.84 0.59
CA TYR A 125 22.55 12.25 -0.34
C TYR A 125 23.48 11.11 -0.74
N GLU A 126 23.38 9.94 -0.12
CA GLU A 126 24.19 8.77 -0.47
C GLU A 126 23.53 8.00 -1.61
N GLU A 127 24.27 7.76 -2.68
CA GLU A 127 23.82 6.86 -3.73
C GLU A 127 23.70 5.43 -3.21
N ARG A 128 22.59 4.77 -3.54
CA ARG A 128 22.33 3.37 -3.19
C ARG A 128 22.42 2.49 -4.42
N HIS A 129 22.97 1.29 -4.27
CA HIS A 129 23.04 0.30 -5.34
C HIS A 129 21.64 -0.17 -5.79
N SER A 130 20.67 -0.11 -4.90
CA SER A 130 19.27 -0.45 -5.17
C SER A 130 18.35 0.43 -4.34
N TYR A 131 17.20 0.76 -4.91
CA TYR A 131 16.12 1.49 -4.23
C TYR A 131 14.89 0.61 -3.98
N ARG A 132 15.08 -0.70 -3.92
CA ARG A 132 14.03 -1.62 -3.50
C ARG A 132 13.80 -1.50 -2.00
N LEU A 133 12.55 -1.62 -1.57
CA LEU A 133 12.18 -1.46 -0.16
C LEU A 133 12.94 -2.41 0.77
N ASP A 134 13.12 -3.67 0.36
CA ASP A 134 13.88 -4.67 1.12
C ASP A 134 15.34 -4.27 1.34
N TYR A 135 16.00 -3.75 0.30
CA TYR A 135 17.39 -3.30 0.38
C TYR A 135 17.55 -2.06 1.26
N ILE A 136 16.67 -1.07 1.05
CA ILE A 136 16.73 0.16 1.85
C ILE A 136 16.33 -0.11 3.31
N GLY A 137 15.31 -0.95 3.57
CA GLY A 137 14.95 -1.37 4.92
C GLY A 137 16.11 -2.04 5.66
N GLU A 138 16.84 -2.94 5.00
CA GLU A 138 18.03 -3.55 5.58
C GLU A 138 19.12 -2.51 5.91
N MET A 139 19.39 -1.60 4.99
CA MET A 139 20.41 -0.56 5.18
C MET A 139 20.04 0.42 6.29
N GLU A 140 18.79 0.85 6.35
CA GLU A 140 18.37 1.89 7.29
C GLU A 140 18.03 1.36 8.68
N ILE A 141 17.33 0.23 8.78
CA ILE A 141 16.82 -0.28 10.06
C ILE A 141 17.24 -1.72 10.37
N GLY A 142 18.02 -2.36 9.48
CA GLY A 142 18.47 -3.75 9.67
C GLY A 142 17.38 -4.80 9.45
N GLU A 143 16.23 -4.42 8.89
CA GLU A 143 15.11 -5.32 8.65
C GLU A 143 14.86 -5.52 7.15
N LYS A 144 14.37 -6.70 6.80
CA LYS A 144 14.03 -7.10 5.42
C LYS A 144 12.56 -7.48 5.30
N LYS A 145 12.10 -7.57 4.06
CA LYS A 145 10.82 -8.20 3.72
C LYS A 145 10.79 -9.67 4.13
N VAL A 146 9.57 -10.18 4.35
CA VAL A 146 9.37 -11.61 4.56
C VAL A 146 9.83 -12.37 3.30
N PRO A 147 10.76 -13.31 3.40
CA PRO A 147 11.20 -14.08 2.24
C PRO A 147 10.11 -15.05 1.80
N TYR A 148 9.90 -15.15 0.49
CA TYR A 148 9.00 -16.12 -0.10
C TYR A 148 9.57 -16.70 -1.40
N GLU A 149 9.12 -17.89 -1.77
CA GLU A 149 9.51 -18.55 -3.01
C GLU A 149 8.44 -18.43 -4.09
N GLY A 150 8.86 -18.20 -5.32
CA GLY A 150 7.98 -18.10 -6.48
C GLY A 150 7.39 -16.70 -6.67
N SER A 151 6.12 -16.62 -7.05
CA SER A 151 5.41 -15.37 -7.31
C SER A 151 4.47 -14.98 -6.17
N LEU A 152 4.11 -13.69 -6.06
CA LEU A 152 3.10 -13.20 -5.12
C LEU A 152 1.73 -13.84 -5.37
N ASP A 153 1.39 -14.13 -6.63
CA ASP A 153 0.16 -14.84 -6.98
C ASP A 153 0.15 -16.26 -6.40
N ARG A 154 1.28 -16.97 -6.47
CA ARG A 154 1.42 -18.28 -5.84
C ARG A 154 1.31 -18.18 -4.32
N LEU A 155 1.98 -17.19 -3.71
CA LEU A 155 1.92 -16.96 -2.27
C LEU A 155 0.46 -16.69 -1.83
N TYR A 156 -0.24 -15.79 -2.50
CA TYR A 156 -1.65 -15.49 -2.24
C TYR A 156 -2.54 -16.74 -2.32
N ASN A 157 -2.37 -17.57 -3.33
CA ASN A 157 -3.25 -18.70 -3.57
C ASN A 157 -2.94 -19.94 -2.70
N TYR A 158 -1.70 -20.11 -2.25
CA TYR A 158 -1.27 -21.36 -1.58
C TYR A 158 -0.78 -21.16 -0.15
N ASP A 159 -0.38 -19.95 0.24
CA ASP A 159 0.05 -19.61 1.60
C ASP A 159 -0.48 -18.22 1.97
N PHE A 160 -1.78 -18.16 2.15
CA PHE A 160 -2.50 -16.87 2.35
C PHE A 160 -2.05 -16.15 3.62
N VAL A 161 -1.77 -16.86 4.71
CA VAL A 161 -1.27 -16.26 5.96
C VAL A 161 0.07 -15.57 5.72
N LYS A 162 1.00 -16.25 5.09
CA LYS A 162 2.32 -15.68 4.77
C LYS A 162 2.22 -14.51 3.78
N PHE A 163 1.24 -14.55 2.87
CA PHE A 163 0.94 -13.41 2.00
C PHE A 163 0.49 -12.17 2.81
N LEU A 164 -0.34 -12.36 3.83
CA LEU A 164 -0.76 -11.27 4.72
C LEU A 164 0.43 -10.74 5.54
N GLU A 165 1.22 -11.63 6.14
CA GLU A 165 2.46 -11.27 6.87
C GLU A 165 3.41 -10.46 5.98
N TYR A 166 3.57 -10.87 4.72
CA TYR A 166 4.39 -10.14 3.75
C TYR A 166 3.88 -8.71 3.54
N ASN A 167 2.57 -8.51 3.34
CA ASN A 167 2.00 -7.18 3.14
C ASN A 167 2.11 -6.30 4.41
N ILE A 168 1.85 -6.88 5.58
CA ILE A 168 2.00 -6.20 6.86
C ILE A 168 3.44 -5.76 7.07
N GLN A 169 4.41 -6.64 6.81
CA GLN A 169 5.83 -6.31 6.96
C GLN A 169 6.27 -5.19 6.01
N ASP A 170 5.77 -5.14 4.77
CA ASP A 170 6.09 -4.06 3.82
C ASP A 170 5.67 -2.69 4.36
N VAL A 171 4.49 -2.59 4.97
CA VAL A 171 4.01 -1.35 5.60
C VAL A 171 4.80 -1.03 6.86
N MET A 172 5.10 -2.05 7.69
CA MET A 172 5.89 -1.88 8.91
C MET A 172 7.31 -1.39 8.63
N LEU A 173 7.95 -1.89 7.58
CA LEU A 173 9.27 -1.40 7.15
C LEU A 173 9.23 0.10 6.87
N LEU A 174 8.22 0.57 6.14
CA LEU A 174 8.06 1.98 5.81
C LEU A 174 7.84 2.83 7.07
N ALA A 175 6.94 2.42 7.94
CA ALA A 175 6.65 3.13 9.20
C ALA A 175 7.90 3.23 10.10
N LYS A 176 8.64 2.12 10.25
CA LYS A 176 9.88 2.11 11.02
C LYS A 176 10.98 2.97 10.41
N MET A 177 11.09 2.99 9.08
CA MET A 177 12.03 3.87 8.39
C MET A 177 11.67 5.34 8.63
N ASP A 178 10.39 5.71 8.53
CA ASP A 178 9.97 7.09 8.76
C ASP A 178 10.20 7.52 10.20
N LYS A 179 9.95 6.66 11.18
CA LYS A 179 10.27 6.91 12.60
C LYS A 179 11.75 7.23 12.83
N LYS A 180 12.65 6.62 12.02
CA LYS A 180 14.10 6.90 12.08
C LYS A 180 14.49 8.15 11.30
N LEU A 181 13.96 8.30 10.10
CA LEU A 181 14.42 9.30 9.12
C LEU A 181 13.64 10.63 9.22
N GLN A 182 12.42 10.59 9.74
CA GLN A 182 11.55 11.76 9.97
C GLN A 182 11.36 12.61 8.72
N PHE A 183 11.04 12.00 7.58
CA PHE A 183 10.82 12.72 6.33
C PHE A 183 9.40 13.24 6.17
N ILE A 184 8.44 12.67 6.91
CA ILE A 184 7.03 13.07 6.91
C ILE A 184 6.68 13.85 8.19
N ASP A 185 7.38 13.62 9.30
CA ASP A 185 7.22 14.34 10.56
C ASP A 185 7.82 15.77 10.53
#